data_e6038daa2fd1d4d30af06dfdc9deef72
#
_entry.id   e6038daa2fd1d4d30af06dfdc9deef72
#
_cell.length_a   1.000
_cell.length_b   1.000
_cell.length_c   1.000
_cell.angle_alpha   90.00
_cell.angle_beta   90.00
_cell.angle_gamma   90.00
#
_symmetry.space_group_name_H-M   'P 1'
#
loop_
_entity.id
_entity.type
_entity.pdbx_description
1 polymer ?
#
loop_
_entity_poly.entity_id
_entity_poly.type
_entity_poly.pdbx_seq_one_letter_code
_entity_poly.pdbx_strand_id
1 'polypeptide(L)'
;PLLTIIQKSVHEQPRVIANRTVQITRQLQEMGIEANEDQILEDFAEHFQTVSGRYVYGELCANYSNLRQQKLTHKQAMQKLFELL
;
A
#
# COMPACT_ATOMS: atom_id res chain seq x y z
N PRO A 1 15.47 -1.36 5.13
CA PRO A 1 14.47 -2.06 4.33
C PRO A 1 13.10 -1.43 4.38
N LEU A 2 12.34 -1.64 3.32
CA LEU A 2 11.03 -1.03 3.15
C LEU A 2 10.05 -1.40 4.25
N LEU A 3 10.02 -2.67 4.64
CA LEU A 3 9.09 -3.16 5.66
C LEU A 3 9.33 -2.49 7.01
N THR A 4 10.57 -2.26 7.37
CA THR A 4 10.92 -1.60 8.63
C THR A 4 10.45 -0.15 8.63
N ILE A 5 10.59 0.55 7.51
CA ILE A 5 10.14 1.93 7.38
C ILE A 5 8.62 2.01 7.52
N ILE A 6 7.90 1.14 6.83
CA ILE A 6 6.44 1.09 6.90
C ILE A 6 5.99 0.73 8.32
N GLN A 7 6.68 -0.20 8.98
CA GLN A 7 6.32 -0.66 10.33
C GLN A 7 6.29 0.48 11.35
N LYS A 8 7.08 1.53 11.16
CA LYS A 8 7.08 2.68 12.08
C LYS A 8 5.75 3.44 12.07
N SER A 9 5.02 3.37 10.97
CA SER A 9 3.74 4.07 10.81
C SER A 9 2.53 3.16 10.90
N VAL A 10 2.73 1.84 10.93
CA VAL A 10 1.65 0.87 11.09
C VAL A 10 2.05 -0.11 12.19
N HIS A 11 1.10 -0.50 13.02
CA HIS A 11 1.37 -1.40 14.15
C HIS A 11 1.21 -2.86 13.75
N GLU A 12 1.96 -3.28 12.74
CA GLU A 12 1.92 -4.65 12.26
C GLU A 12 3.32 -5.21 12.09
N GLN A 13 3.46 -6.52 12.21
CA GLN A 13 4.72 -7.19 11.98
C GLN A 13 5.13 -7.10 10.51
N PRO A 14 6.44 -7.04 10.21
CA PRO A 14 6.89 -6.99 8.82
C PRO A 14 6.32 -8.11 7.95
N ARG A 15 6.18 -9.31 8.51
CA ARG A 15 5.61 -10.45 7.80
C ARG A 15 4.16 -10.19 7.40
N VAL A 16 3.38 -9.55 8.28
CA VAL A 16 1.98 -9.22 7.99
C VAL A 16 1.90 -8.17 6.89
N ILE A 17 2.77 -7.15 6.96
CA ILE A 17 2.84 -6.12 5.92
C ILE A 17 3.14 -6.76 4.56
N ALA A 18 4.14 -7.64 4.51
CA ALA A 18 4.52 -8.34 3.28
C ALA A 18 3.36 -9.20 2.75
N ASN A 19 2.71 -9.96 3.63
CA ASN A 19 1.60 -10.85 3.24
C ASN A 19 0.40 -10.06 2.72
N ARG A 20 0.06 -8.94 3.35
CA ARG A 20 -1.03 -8.07 2.90
C ARG A 20 -0.75 -7.49 1.53
N THR A 21 0.49 -7.09 1.29
CA THR A 21 0.89 -6.55 -0.01
C THR A 21 0.79 -7.60 -1.11
N VAL A 22 1.27 -8.82 -0.84
CA VAL A 22 1.14 -9.94 -1.80
C VAL A 22 -0.33 -10.22 -2.10
N GLN A 23 -1.15 -10.29 -1.06
CA GLN A 23 -2.56 -10.60 -1.18
C GLN A 23 -3.29 -9.59 -2.07
N ILE A 24 -3.09 -8.30 -1.82
CA ILE A 24 -3.76 -7.26 -2.59
C ILE A 24 -3.27 -7.23 -4.04
N THR A 25 -1.97 -7.45 -4.23
CA THR A 25 -1.39 -7.50 -5.57
C THR A 25 -2.01 -8.62 -6.40
N ARG A 26 -2.14 -9.80 -5.81
CA ARG A 26 -2.76 -10.94 -6.48
C ARG A 26 -4.23 -10.68 -6.80
N GLN A 27 -4.98 -10.11 -5.88
CA GLN A 27 -6.39 -9.80 -6.11
C GLN A 27 -6.56 -8.86 -7.30
N LEU A 28 -5.74 -7.82 -7.38
CA LEU A 28 -5.78 -6.88 -8.49
C LEU A 28 -5.42 -7.54 -9.82
N GLN A 29 -4.39 -8.39 -9.80
CA GLN A 29 -3.98 -9.12 -11.00
C GLN A 29 -5.08 -10.06 -11.48
N GLU A 30 -5.79 -10.72 -10.58
CA GLU A 30 -6.92 -11.59 -10.92
C GLU A 30 -8.08 -10.82 -11.55
N MET A 31 -8.21 -9.54 -11.24
CA MET A 31 -9.19 -8.65 -11.86
C MET A 31 -8.72 -8.05 -13.18
N GLY A 32 -7.52 -8.44 -13.64
CA GLY A 32 -6.94 -7.88 -14.86
C GLY A 32 -6.30 -6.51 -14.68
N ILE A 33 -6.05 -6.12 -13.43
CA ILE A 33 -5.42 -4.85 -13.10
C ILE A 33 -3.94 -5.07 -12.86
N GLU A 34 -3.08 -4.34 -13.56
CA GLU A 34 -1.64 -4.42 -13.35
C GLU A 34 -1.29 -3.93 -11.95
N ALA A 35 -0.52 -4.72 -11.21
CA ALA A 35 -0.07 -4.37 -9.87
C ALA A 35 1.29 -4.99 -9.60
N ASN A 36 2.10 -4.30 -8.79
CA ASN A 36 3.46 -4.72 -8.47
C ASN A 36 3.72 -4.50 -6.98
N GLU A 37 4.10 -5.58 -6.29
CA GLU A 37 4.36 -5.56 -4.86
C GLU A 37 5.46 -4.57 -4.47
N ASP A 38 6.54 -4.55 -5.24
CA ASP A 38 7.68 -3.70 -4.94
C ASP A 38 7.33 -2.22 -5.05
N GLN A 39 6.57 -1.84 -6.08
CA GLN A 39 6.10 -0.47 -6.24
C GLN A 39 5.20 -0.03 -5.08
N ILE A 40 4.31 -0.92 -4.65
CA ILE A 40 3.40 -0.62 -3.54
C ILE A 40 4.20 -0.39 -2.26
N LEU A 41 5.14 -1.29 -1.95
CA LEU A 41 5.98 -1.17 -0.76
C LEU A 41 6.89 0.06 -0.81
N GLU A 42 7.51 0.31 -1.97
CA GLU A 42 8.40 1.45 -2.14
C GLU A 42 7.68 2.77 -1.93
N ASP A 43 6.49 2.93 -2.49
CA ASP A 43 5.74 4.17 -2.38
C ASP A 43 5.19 4.41 -0.98
N PHE A 44 4.74 3.35 -0.30
CA PHE A 44 4.37 3.48 1.12
C PHE A 44 5.59 3.85 1.97
N ALA A 45 6.72 3.19 1.75
CA ALA A 45 7.93 3.47 2.51
C ALA A 45 8.41 4.91 2.29
N GLU A 46 8.41 5.38 1.05
CA GLU A 46 8.79 6.74 0.73
C GLU A 46 7.91 7.76 1.44
N HIS A 47 6.60 7.55 1.41
CA HIS A 47 5.66 8.44 2.08
C HIS A 47 5.89 8.47 3.59
N PHE A 48 6.04 7.29 4.21
CA PHE A 48 6.17 7.17 5.66
C PHE A 48 7.55 7.57 6.20
N GLN A 49 8.52 7.86 5.35
CA GLN A 49 9.78 8.44 5.81
C GLN A 49 9.61 9.88 6.29
N THR A 50 8.67 10.61 5.69
CA THR A 50 8.46 12.03 5.96
C THR A 50 7.21 12.33 6.75
N VAL A 51 6.29 11.36 6.84
CA VAL A 51 5.01 11.51 7.53
C VAL A 51 4.90 10.41 8.56
N SER A 52 4.66 10.78 9.82
CA SER A 52 4.40 9.82 10.88
C SER A 52 2.91 9.77 11.16
N GLY A 53 2.45 8.60 11.63
CA GLY A 53 1.07 8.42 11.98
C GLY A 53 0.84 6.99 12.46
N ARG A 54 -0.40 6.68 12.81
CA ARG A 54 -0.78 5.34 13.23
C ARG A 54 -1.84 4.84 12.27
N TYR A 55 -1.43 3.98 11.36
CA TYR A 55 -2.31 3.44 10.33
C TYR A 55 -2.44 1.94 10.48
N VAL A 56 -3.58 1.41 10.07
CA VAL A 56 -3.79 -0.03 9.95
C VAL A 56 -3.44 -0.41 8.51
N TYR A 57 -2.42 -1.22 8.33
CA TYR A 57 -1.91 -1.52 6.98
C TYR A 57 -2.94 -2.22 6.10
N GLY A 58 -3.77 -3.09 6.68
CA GLY A 58 -4.85 -3.72 5.95
C GLY A 58 -5.85 -2.73 5.37
N GLU A 59 -6.14 -1.65 6.10
CA GLU A 59 -7.01 -0.58 5.61
C GLU A 59 -6.35 0.21 4.48
N LEU A 60 -5.05 0.48 4.59
CA LEU A 60 -4.29 1.14 3.53
C LEU A 60 -4.36 0.32 2.24
N CYS A 61 -4.14 -0.99 2.35
CA CYS A 61 -4.22 -1.88 1.19
C CYS A 61 -5.61 -1.93 0.60
N ALA A 62 -6.66 -2.00 1.44
CA ALA A 62 -8.04 -2.01 0.98
C ALA A 62 -8.40 -0.73 0.23
N ASN A 63 -8.00 0.41 0.77
CA ASN A 63 -8.24 1.70 0.13
C ASN A 63 -7.47 1.83 -1.19
N TYR A 64 -6.22 1.38 -1.22
CA TYR A 64 -5.44 1.35 -2.44
C TYR A 64 -6.12 0.48 -3.51
N SER A 65 -6.58 -0.70 -3.12
CA SER A 65 -7.28 -1.61 -4.03
C SER A 65 -8.54 -0.99 -4.61
N ASN A 66 -9.34 -0.34 -3.77
CA ASN A 66 -10.56 0.33 -4.22
C ASN A 66 -10.26 1.42 -5.25
N LEU A 67 -9.22 2.20 -5.01
CA LEU A 67 -8.80 3.25 -5.94
C LEU A 67 -8.34 2.66 -7.28
N ARG A 68 -7.57 1.55 -7.24
CA ARG A 68 -7.15 0.87 -8.48
C ARG A 68 -8.35 0.31 -9.24
N GLN A 69 -9.35 -0.20 -8.53
CA GLN A 69 -10.58 -0.72 -9.16
C GLN A 69 -11.42 0.38 -9.80
N GLN A 70 -11.23 1.62 -9.39
CA GLN A 70 -11.84 2.79 -10.03
C GLN A 70 -11.08 3.23 -11.28
N LYS A 71 -10.18 2.40 -11.79
CA LYS A 71 -9.39 2.63 -13.00
C LYS A 71 -8.32 3.71 -12.84
N LEU A 72 -7.93 4.03 -11.62
CA LEU A 72 -6.78 4.90 -11.37
C LEU A 72 -5.49 4.10 -11.58
N THR A 73 -4.47 4.76 -12.10
CA THR A 73 -3.14 4.16 -12.19
C THR A 73 -2.55 4.01 -10.80
N HIS A 74 -1.47 3.22 -10.67
CA HIS A 74 -0.75 3.10 -9.40
C HIS A 74 -0.39 4.47 -8.83
N LYS A 75 0.20 5.33 -9.64
CA LYS A 75 0.62 6.66 -9.21
C LYS A 75 -0.57 7.51 -8.75
N GLN A 76 -1.66 7.50 -9.51
CA GLN A 76 -2.88 8.24 -9.17
C GLN A 76 -3.50 7.70 -7.88
N ALA A 77 -3.54 6.39 -7.72
CA ALA A 77 -4.09 5.75 -6.53
C ALA A 77 -3.27 6.12 -5.28
N MET A 78 -1.95 6.06 -5.36
CA MET A 78 -1.08 6.44 -4.25
C MET A 78 -1.24 7.92 -3.89
N GLN A 79 -1.27 8.80 -4.88
CA GLN A 79 -1.46 10.22 -4.65
C GLN A 79 -2.79 10.49 -3.95
N LYS A 80 -3.87 9.89 -4.43
CA LYS A 80 -5.19 10.05 -3.84
C LYS A 80 -5.25 9.52 -2.43
N LEU A 81 -4.68 8.34 -2.21
CA LEU A 81 -4.63 7.72 -0.89
C LEU A 81 -3.91 8.61 0.13
N PHE A 82 -2.74 9.12 -0.24
CA PHE A 82 -1.96 9.97 0.67
C PHE A 82 -2.63 11.30 0.95
N GLU A 83 -3.41 11.83 0.02
CA GLU A 83 -4.21 13.04 0.26
C GLU A 83 -5.31 12.79 1.30
N LEU A 84 -5.81 11.56 1.41
CA LEU A 84 -6.86 11.20 2.35
C LEU A 84 -6.32 10.86 3.75
N LEU A 85 -5.04 10.66 3.89
CA LEU A 85 -4.41 10.39 5.20
C LEU A 85 -4.06 11.72 5.95
#